data_87e25164971199812c90f715136809ea
#
_entry.id   87e25164971199812c90f715136809ea
#
_cell.length_a   1.000
_cell.length_b   1.000
_cell.length_c   1.000
_cell.angle_alpha   90.00
_cell.angle_beta   90.00
_cell.angle_gamma   90.00
#
_symmetry.space_group_name_H-M   'P 1'
#
loop_
_entity.id
_entity.type
_entity.pdbx_description
1 polymer ?
#
loop_
_entity_poly.entity_id
_entity_poly.type
_entity_poly.pdbx_seq_one_letter_code
_entity_poly.pdbx_strand_id
1 'polypeptide(L)' 'MFATELTGKTVMTEDGQILGVLSDFMVETKTGKIQSILVDPAETVERRLFKTDPEGRLILSFRSMKAVRDVIVTQLAD' A
#
# COMPACT_ATOMS: atom_id res chain seq x y z
N MET A 1 -3.95 0.04 16.58
CA MET A 1 -4.65 0.50 15.35
C MET A 1 -5.19 -0.70 14.61
N PHE A 2 -6.43 -0.65 14.20
CA PHE A 2 -7.04 -1.74 13.45
C PHE A 2 -6.85 -1.52 11.95
N ALA A 3 -6.68 -2.63 11.22
CA ALA A 3 -6.45 -2.59 9.77
C ALA A 3 -7.55 -1.81 9.02
N THR A 4 -8.79 -1.94 9.47
CA THR A 4 -9.93 -1.26 8.85
C THR A 4 -9.83 0.26 8.90
N GLU A 5 -9.11 0.82 9.86
CA GLU A 5 -8.92 2.25 9.98
C GLU A 5 -8.01 2.82 8.90
N LEU A 6 -7.20 1.96 8.27
CA LEU A 6 -6.26 2.38 7.23
C LEU A 6 -6.88 2.40 5.85
N THR A 7 -7.97 1.66 5.64
CA THR A 7 -8.64 1.58 4.34
C THR A 7 -9.18 2.95 3.95
N GLY A 8 -8.93 3.36 2.73
CA GLY A 8 -9.33 4.66 2.22
C GLY A 8 -8.30 5.76 2.40
N LYS A 9 -7.21 5.50 3.12
CA LYS A 9 -6.15 6.50 3.30
C LYS A 9 -5.29 6.60 2.05
N THR A 10 -4.80 7.80 1.77
CA THR A 10 -3.85 8.03 0.69
C THR A 10 -2.51 7.41 1.02
N VAL A 11 -1.93 6.73 0.04
CA VAL A 11 -0.59 6.13 0.14
C VAL A 11 0.37 6.94 -0.71
N MET A 12 1.48 7.39 -0.11
CA MET A 12 2.48 8.17 -0.82
C MET A 12 3.90 7.70 -0.46
N THR A 13 4.85 8.04 -1.32
CA THR A 13 6.26 7.75 -1.09
C THR A 13 6.86 8.79 -0.15
N GLU A 14 8.08 8.50 0.36
CA GLU A 14 8.79 9.44 1.22
C GLU A 14 9.11 10.76 0.53
N ASP A 15 9.28 10.75 -0.79
CA ASP A 15 9.54 11.96 -1.56
C ASP A 15 8.26 12.67 -2.04
N GLY A 16 7.11 12.25 -1.54
CA GLY A 16 5.86 12.96 -1.76
C GLY A 16 5.06 12.55 -2.98
N GLN A 17 5.44 11.46 -3.66
CA GLN A 17 4.65 10.96 -4.79
C GLN A 17 3.43 10.20 -4.28
N ILE A 18 2.25 10.58 -4.74
CA ILE A 18 1.02 9.87 -4.39
C ILE A 18 0.92 8.59 -5.23
N LEU A 19 0.81 7.45 -4.57
CA LEU A 19 0.66 6.16 -5.24
C LEU A 19 -0.81 5.77 -5.45
N GLY A 20 -1.69 6.21 -4.56
CA GLY A 20 -3.09 5.89 -4.64
C GLY A 20 -3.76 5.82 -3.28
N VAL A 21 -4.77 4.97 -3.16
CA VAL A 21 -5.57 4.83 -1.95
C VAL A 21 -5.52 3.38 -1.48
N LEU A 22 -5.32 3.20 -0.18
CA LEU A 22 -5.29 1.85 0.40
C LEU A 22 -6.66 1.19 0.24
N SER A 23 -6.67 0.03 -0.39
CA SER A 23 -7.89 -0.72 -0.68
C SER A 23 -8.06 -1.92 0.25
N ASP A 24 -7.00 -2.69 0.49
CA ASP A 24 -7.10 -3.92 1.25
C ASP A 24 -5.72 -4.38 1.72
N PHE A 25 -5.69 -5.51 2.39
CA PHE A 25 -4.48 -6.13 2.92
C PHE A 25 -4.36 -7.56 2.44
N MET A 26 -3.11 -8.05 2.33
CA MET A 26 -2.83 -9.46 2.18
C MET A 26 -2.28 -9.98 3.50
N VAL A 27 -2.91 -11.02 4.03
CA VAL A 27 -2.60 -11.57 5.35
C VAL A 27 -2.04 -12.98 5.19
N GLU A 28 -0.96 -13.26 5.93
CA GLU A 28 -0.41 -14.60 6.01
C GLU A 28 -1.34 -15.46 6.87
N THR A 29 -1.89 -16.52 6.29
CA THR A 29 -2.93 -17.29 6.95
C THR A 29 -2.46 -18.06 8.19
N LYS A 30 -1.19 -18.47 8.19
CA LYS A 30 -0.65 -19.25 9.33
C LYS A 30 -0.41 -18.40 10.56
N THR A 31 0.04 -17.16 10.37
CA THR A 31 0.43 -16.27 11.47
C THR A 31 -0.57 -15.18 11.76
N GLY A 32 -1.47 -14.90 10.83
CA GLY A 32 -2.38 -13.77 10.91
C GLY A 32 -1.71 -12.41 10.69
N LYS A 33 -0.44 -12.40 10.29
CA LYS A 33 0.29 -11.15 10.09
C LYS A 33 0.03 -10.56 8.71
N ILE A 34 -0.04 -9.23 8.65
CA ILE A 34 -0.19 -8.53 7.38
C ILE A 34 1.14 -8.60 6.62
N GLN A 35 1.10 -9.15 5.40
CA GLN A 35 2.27 -9.23 4.51
C GLN A 35 2.38 -8.01 3.62
N SER A 36 1.27 -7.59 3.05
CA SER A 36 1.25 -6.56 2.01
C SER A 36 0.00 -5.73 2.11
N ILE A 37 0.07 -4.54 1.50
CA ILE A 37 -1.10 -3.70 1.30
C ILE A 37 -1.43 -3.69 -0.18
N LEU A 38 -2.71 -3.55 -0.48
CA LEU A 38 -3.23 -3.42 -1.83
C LEU A 38 -3.70 -1.98 -2.01
N VAL A 39 -3.18 -1.33 -3.04
CA VAL A 39 -3.41 0.10 -3.28
C VAL A 39 -4.08 0.28 -4.63
N ASP A 40 -5.23 0.97 -4.65
CA ASP A 40 -5.85 1.40 -5.89
C ASP A 40 -4.98 2.52 -6.45
N PRO A 41 -4.32 2.31 -7.62
CA PRO A 41 -3.31 3.26 -8.08
C PRO A 41 -3.90 4.55 -8.58
N ALA A 42 -3.19 5.65 -8.30
CA ALA A 42 -3.48 6.94 -8.92
C ALA A 42 -3.18 6.87 -10.42
N GLU A 43 -3.84 7.71 -11.21
CA GLU A 43 -3.66 7.70 -12.66
C GLU A 43 -2.23 8.02 -13.09
N THR A 44 -1.52 8.77 -12.27
CA THR A 44 -0.13 9.18 -12.55
C THR A 44 0.90 8.10 -12.31
N VAL A 45 0.49 6.97 -11.68
CA VAL A 45 1.42 5.90 -11.33
C VAL A 45 1.71 5.03 -12.54
N GLU A 46 2.99 4.74 -12.75
CA GLU A 46 3.42 3.77 -13.75
C GLU A 46 3.31 2.37 -13.16
N ARG A 47 2.17 1.72 -13.38
CA ARG A 47 1.84 0.45 -12.73
C ARG A 47 2.83 -0.68 -13.05
N ARG A 48 3.44 -0.67 -14.23
CA ARG A 48 4.38 -1.71 -14.63
C ARG A 48 5.66 -1.74 -13.78
N LEU A 49 5.91 -0.67 -13.01
CA LEU A 49 7.06 -0.61 -12.11
C LEU A 49 6.78 -1.31 -10.78
N PHE A 50 5.57 -1.77 -10.57
CA PHE A 50 5.13 -2.38 -9.32
C PHE A 50 4.58 -3.77 -9.58
N LYS A 51 4.56 -4.58 -8.52
CA LYS A 51 3.78 -5.81 -8.54
C LYS A 51 2.32 -5.43 -8.44
N THR A 52 1.47 -6.08 -9.23
CA THR A 52 0.04 -5.80 -9.21
C THR A 52 -0.74 -7.10 -9.05
N ASP A 53 -1.95 -6.98 -8.49
CA ASP A 53 -2.87 -8.10 -8.41
C ASP A 53 -3.70 -8.21 -9.71
N PRO A 54 -4.56 -9.24 -9.83
CA PRO A 54 -5.39 -9.39 -11.04
C PRO A 54 -6.33 -8.23 -11.32
N GLU A 55 -6.64 -7.42 -10.31
CA GLU A 55 -7.51 -6.25 -10.45
C GLU A 55 -6.74 -4.97 -10.74
N GLY A 56 -5.42 -5.07 -10.88
CA GLY A 56 -4.56 -3.93 -11.18
C GLY A 56 -4.18 -3.09 -9.97
N ARG A 57 -4.44 -3.57 -8.76
CA ARG A 57 -4.02 -2.86 -7.54
C ARG A 57 -2.54 -3.10 -7.31
N LEU A 58 -1.85 -2.08 -6.78
CA LEU A 58 -0.43 -2.21 -6.43
C LEU A 58 -0.29 -3.07 -5.19
N ILE A 59 0.71 -3.94 -5.19
CA ILE A 59 1.05 -4.77 -4.03
C ILE A 59 2.31 -4.21 -3.41
N LEU A 60 2.21 -3.65 -2.20
CA LEU A 60 3.35 -3.07 -1.49
C LEU A 60 3.58 -3.84 -0.20
N SER A 61 4.86 -4.06 0.13
CA SER A 61 5.21 -4.73 1.37
C SER A 61 4.74 -3.93 2.58
N PHE A 62 4.14 -4.60 3.55
CA PHE A 62 3.74 -3.96 4.80
C PHE A 62 4.96 -3.38 5.54
N ARG A 63 6.12 -3.99 5.36
CA ARG A 63 7.38 -3.51 5.97
C ARG A 63 7.80 -2.15 5.45
N SER A 64 7.36 -1.78 4.25
CA SER A 64 7.72 -0.49 3.65
C SER A 64 6.97 0.69 4.26
N MET A 65 5.94 0.44 5.06
CA MET A 65 5.16 1.50 5.68
C MET A 65 5.95 2.18 6.80
N LYS A 66 6.11 3.50 6.71
CA LYS A 66 6.91 4.29 7.64
C LYS A 66 6.08 5.07 8.65
N ALA A 67 4.98 5.65 8.19
CA ALA A 67 4.12 6.47 9.04
C ALA A 67 2.67 6.21 8.67
N VAL A 68 1.84 6.13 9.69
CA VAL A 68 0.41 5.88 9.51
C VAL A 68 -0.36 6.89 10.33
N ARG A 69 -0.89 7.92 9.64
CA ARG A 69 -1.73 8.95 10.24
C ARG A 69 -2.89 9.19 9.28
N ASP A 70 -3.06 10.43 8.83
CA ASP A 70 -4.03 10.75 7.78
C ASP A 70 -3.56 10.25 6.42
N VAL A 71 -2.25 10.08 6.27
CA VAL A 71 -1.59 9.59 5.06
C VAL A 71 -0.67 8.45 5.43
N ILE A 72 -0.61 7.43 4.56
CA ILE A 72 0.33 6.33 4.72
C ILE A 72 1.56 6.64 3.88
N VAL A 73 2.71 6.68 4.51
CA VAL A 73 3.98 6.93 3.83
C VAL A 73 4.72 5.60 3.69
N THR A 74 5.12 5.30 2.47
CA THR A 74 5.84 4.07 2.16
C THR A 74 7.23 4.40 1.61
N GLN A 75 8.19 3.56 1.96
CA GLN A 75 9.53 3.63 1.40
C GLN A 75 9.62 2.59 0.29
N LEU A 76 9.86 3.04 -0.93
CA LEU A 76 10.02 2.13 -2.05
C LEU A 76 11.41 1.53 -2.00
N ALA A 77 11.49 0.21 -2.14
CA ALA A 77 12.76 -0.49 -2.24
C ALA A 77 13.39 -0.21 -3.60
N ASP A 78 14.67 -0.02 -3.59
CA ASP A 78 15.44 0.15 -4.82
C ASP A 78 15.64 -1.18 -5.53
#